data_6691db08bd5cb61f54e795c3172ae7c5
#
_entry.id   6691db08bd5cb61f54e795c3172ae7c5
#
_cell.length_a   1.000
_cell.length_b   1.000
_cell.length_c   1.000
_cell.angle_alpha   90.00
_cell.angle_beta   90.00
_cell.angle_gamma   90.00
#
_symmetry.space_group_name_H-M   'P 1'
#
loop_
_entity.id
_entity.type
_entity.pdbx_description
1 polymer ?
#
loop_
_entity_poly.entity_id
_entity_poly.type
_entity_poly.pdbx_seq_one_letter_code
_entity_poly.pdbx_strand_id
1 'polypeptide(L)'
;MCLAGIVFTGWGPQLLPLYGFNAAAEFFPSAGSFVRLAGVCMIALGALLSAVRHVEVPRIQRSVARVLVESHLVTITVVTAQQIGIWATPLGWVTVAVFLLITVAYVALLYLPKWRIRVPA
;
A
#
# COMPACT_ATOMS: atom_id res chain seq x y z
N MET A 1 2.32 -1.10 6.46
CA MET A 1 2.53 0.16 5.70
C MET A 1 3.75 0.95 6.14
N CYS A 2 3.96 1.23 7.43
CA CYS A 2 5.14 2.01 7.86
C CYS A 2 6.48 1.40 7.43
N LEU A 3 6.68 0.09 7.61
CA LEU A 3 7.93 -0.58 7.20
C LEU A 3 8.19 -0.47 5.69
N ALA A 4 7.17 -0.70 4.87
CA ALA A 4 7.28 -0.52 3.43
C ALA A 4 7.61 0.94 3.08
N GLY A 5 6.96 1.90 3.74
CA GLY A 5 7.26 3.32 3.56
C GLY A 5 8.71 3.68 3.89
N ILE A 6 9.26 3.13 4.97
CA ILE A 6 10.68 3.33 5.35
C ILE A 6 11.60 2.79 4.26
N VAL A 7 11.33 1.59 3.74
CA VAL A 7 12.12 0.98 2.67
C VAL A 7 12.06 1.83 1.40
N PHE A 8 10.88 2.27 0.97
CA PHE A 8 10.74 3.11 -0.21
C PHE A 8 11.39 4.49 -0.05
N THR A 9 11.35 5.07 1.16
CA THR A 9 11.99 6.35 1.43
C THR A 9 13.52 6.24 1.43
N GLY A 10 14.07 5.21 2.08
CA GLY A 10 15.52 5.02 2.23
C GLY A 10 16.19 4.44 1.00
N TRP A 11 15.61 3.40 0.43
CA TRP A 11 16.20 2.61 -0.68
C TRP A 11 15.41 2.71 -1.99
N GLY A 12 14.45 3.63 -2.09
CA GLY A 12 13.59 3.75 -3.28
C GLY A 12 14.34 3.77 -4.61
N PRO A 13 15.37 4.62 -4.80
CA PRO A 13 16.13 4.65 -6.04
C PRO A 13 16.83 3.34 -6.38
N GLN A 14 17.31 2.60 -5.38
CA GLN A 14 17.96 1.28 -5.56
C GLN A 14 16.97 0.18 -5.93
N LEU A 15 15.69 0.36 -5.61
CA LEU A 15 14.63 -0.59 -5.99
C LEU A 15 14.17 -0.41 -7.44
N LEU A 16 14.31 0.77 -8.01
CA LEU A 16 13.85 1.08 -9.37
C LEU A 16 14.40 0.11 -10.45
N PRO A 17 15.70 -0.24 -10.46
CA PRO A 17 16.22 -1.21 -11.43
C PRO A 17 15.57 -2.59 -11.32
N LEU A 18 15.12 -3.00 -10.13
CA LEU A 18 14.42 -4.28 -9.91
C LEU A 18 13.03 -4.28 -10.57
N TYR A 19 12.45 -3.10 -10.79
CA TYR A 19 11.21 -2.91 -11.54
C TYR A 19 11.44 -2.64 -13.04
N GLY A 20 12.68 -2.78 -13.52
CA GLY A 20 13.02 -2.65 -14.93
C GLY A 20 13.37 -1.21 -15.36
N PHE A 21 13.52 -0.28 -14.42
CA PHE A 21 13.97 1.07 -14.75
C PHE A 21 15.47 1.08 -15.06
N ASN A 22 15.85 1.70 -16.18
CA ASN A 22 17.25 1.88 -16.52
C ASN A 22 17.86 3.02 -15.68
N ALA A 23 18.86 2.71 -14.88
CA ALA A 23 19.56 3.69 -14.03
C ALA A 23 20.27 4.78 -14.83
N ALA A 24 20.58 4.54 -16.11
CA ALA A 24 21.21 5.51 -17.01
C ALA A 24 20.19 6.42 -17.71
N ALA A 25 18.88 6.21 -17.52
CA ALA A 25 17.86 7.05 -18.13
C ALA A 25 17.82 8.44 -17.49
N GLU A 26 17.60 9.47 -18.29
CA GLU A 26 17.51 10.85 -17.83
C GLU A 26 16.42 11.08 -16.76
N PHE A 27 15.35 10.28 -16.79
CA PHE A 27 14.24 10.36 -15.83
C PHE A 27 14.49 9.63 -14.51
N PHE A 28 15.60 8.91 -14.37
CA PHE A 28 15.87 8.10 -13.19
C PHE A 28 15.91 8.92 -11.89
N PRO A 29 16.54 10.10 -11.83
CA PRO A 29 16.55 10.93 -10.61
C PRO A 29 15.14 11.37 -10.19
N SER A 30 14.30 11.76 -11.16
CA SER A 30 12.90 12.15 -10.92
C SER A 30 12.07 10.97 -10.42
N ALA A 31 12.21 9.81 -11.04
CA ALA A 31 11.54 8.58 -10.60
C ALA A 31 11.95 8.21 -9.17
N GLY A 32 13.23 8.32 -8.82
CA GLY A 32 13.73 8.11 -7.47
C GLY A 32 13.11 9.05 -6.43
N SER A 33 12.92 10.32 -6.80
CA SER A 33 12.26 11.29 -5.94
C SER A 33 10.78 10.95 -5.70
N PHE A 34 10.06 10.55 -6.74
CA PHE A 34 8.67 10.11 -6.62
C PHE A 34 8.52 8.86 -5.74
N VAL A 35 9.42 7.89 -5.86
CA VAL A 35 9.40 6.69 -5.02
C VAL A 35 9.63 7.05 -3.55
N ARG A 36 10.55 7.97 -3.25
CA ARG A 36 10.76 8.47 -1.88
C ARG A 36 9.53 9.19 -1.35
N LEU A 37 8.91 10.05 -2.15
CA LEU A 37 7.68 10.74 -1.77
C LEU A 37 6.56 9.75 -1.48
N ALA A 38 6.39 8.74 -2.32
CA ALA A 38 5.43 7.66 -2.07
C ALA A 38 5.71 6.94 -0.75
N GLY A 39 6.99 6.68 -0.43
CA GLY A 39 7.40 6.11 0.85
C GLY A 39 6.97 6.97 2.05
N VAL A 40 7.20 8.27 1.98
CA VAL A 40 6.76 9.22 3.03
C VAL A 40 5.23 9.20 3.19
N CYS A 41 4.49 9.19 2.09
CA CYS A 41 3.02 9.08 2.12
C CYS A 41 2.56 7.77 2.77
N MET A 42 3.24 6.65 2.51
CA MET A 42 2.95 5.37 3.15
C MET A 42 3.22 5.39 4.65
N ILE A 43 4.27 6.07 5.11
CA ILE A 43 4.55 6.26 6.54
C ILE A 43 3.44 7.08 7.19
N ALA A 44 3.07 8.21 6.59
CA ALA A 44 2.01 9.09 7.09
C ALA A 44 0.68 8.35 7.19
N LEU A 45 0.31 7.58 6.16
CA LEU A 45 -0.89 6.76 6.16
C LEU A 45 -0.84 5.67 7.24
N GLY A 46 0.29 5.01 7.42
CA GLY A 46 0.47 4.01 8.46
C GLY A 46 0.36 4.61 9.87
N ALA A 47 0.87 5.82 10.09
CA ALA A 47 0.72 6.54 11.35
C ALA A 47 -0.75 6.93 11.61
N LEU A 48 -1.44 7.44 10.58
CA LEU A 48 -2.87 7.76 10.65
C LEU A 48 -3.71 6.53 11.02
N LEU A 49 -3.45 5.39 10.37
CA LEU A 49 -4.14 4.13 10.68
C LEU A 49 -3.87 3.66 12.10
N SER A 50 -2.64 3.84 12.59
CA SER A 50 -2.28 3.53 13.98
C SER A 50 -3.04 4.41 14.97
N ALA A 51 -3.25 5.68 14.65
CA ALA A 51 -4.06 6.58 15.47
C ALA A 51 -5.54 6.19 15.47
N VAL A 52 -6.10 5.89 14.30
CA VAL A 52 -7.52 5.53 14.15
C VAL A 52 -7.86 4.20 14.84
N ARG A 53 -6.92 3.27 14.97
CA ARG A 53 -7.17 1.98 15.65
C ARG A 53 -7.61 2.13 17.11
N HIS A 54 -7.23 3.23 17.76
CA HIS A 54 -7.60 3.54 19.15
C HIS A 54 -8.93 4.29 19.28
N VAL A 55 -9.56 4.65 18.14
CA VAL A 55 -10.87 5.31 18.15
C VAL A 55 -11.95 4.24 18.33
N GLU A 56 -12.64 4.28 19.45
CA GLU A 56 -13.68 3.30 19.82
C GLU A 56 -15.01 3.47 19.07
N VAL A 57 -15.07 4.39 18.10
CA VAL A 57 -16.30 4.68 17.33
C VAL A 57 -16.37 3.74 16.11
N PRO A 58 -17.23 2.71 16.10
CA PRO A 58 -17.29 1.70 15.03
C PRO A 58 -17.61 2.28 13.64
N ARG A 59 -18.35 3.40 13.61
CA ARG A 59 -18.69 4.10 12.36
C ARG A 59 -17.44 4.66 11.70
N ILE A 60 -16.54 5.28 12.47
CA ILE A 60 -15.29 5.86 11.96
C ILE A 60 -14.39 4.74 11.44
N GLN A 61 -14.22 3.68 12.21
CA GLN A 61 -13.40 2.53 11.79
C GLN A 61 -13.89 1.92 10.47
N ARG A 62 -15.20 1.74 10.30
CA ARG A 62 -15.78 1.23 9.05
C ARG A 62 -15.60 2.19 7.88
N SER A 63 -15.72 3.50 8.10
CA SER A 63 -15.50 4.49 7.06
C SER A 63 -14.05 4.49 6.59
N VAL A 64 -13.10 4.46 7.51
CA VAL A 64 -11.67 4.39 7.19
C VAL A 64 -11.35 3.09 6.44
N ALA A 65 -11.86 1.95 6.90
CA ALA A 65 -11.63 0.68 6.21
C ALA A 65 -12.23 0.67 4.78
N ARG A 66 -13.39 1.30 4.57
CA ARG A 66 -13.99 1.43 3.24
C ARG A 66 -13.11 2.28 2.31
N VAL A 67 -12.67 3.44 2.76
CA VAL A 67 -11.76 4.32 2.00
C VAL A 67 -10.47 3.59 1.65
N LEU A 68 -9.93 2.78 2.56
CA LEU A 68 -8.75 1.96 2.29
C LEU A 68 -8.99 0.92 1.21
N VAL A 69 -10.13 0.23 1.24
CA VAL A 69 -10.49 -0.74 0.18
C VAL A 69 -10.58 -0.03 -1.17
N GLU A 70 -11.27 1.09 -1.24
CA GLU A 70 -11.40 1.88 -2.47
C GLU A 70 -10.03 2.35 -2.99
N SER A 71 -9.17 2.90 -2.12
CA SER A 71 -7.82 3.31 -2.48
C SER A 71 -6.96 2.15 -2.98
N HIS A 72 -7.07 0.98 -2.36
CA HIS A 72 -6.32 -0.21 -2.78
C HIS A 72 -6.82 -0.75 -4.12
N LEU A 73 -8.12 -0.71 -4.39
CA LEU A 73 -8.67 -1.11 -5.69
C LEU A 73 -8.13 -0.22 -6.81
N VAL A 74 -8.11 1.09 -6.61
CA VAL A 74 -7.49 2.03 -7.56
C VAL A 74 -6.01 1.72 -7.74
N THR A 75 -5.28 1.52 -6.65
CA THR A 75 -3.85 1.19 -6.69
C THR A 75 -3.60 -0.11 -7.46
N ILE A 76 -4.36 -1.17 -7.20
CA ILE A 76 -4.24 -2.46 -7.91
C ILE A 76 -4.47 -2.25 -9.42
N THR A 77 -5.49 -1.49 -9.80
CA THR A 77 -5.79 -1.20 -11.21
C THR A 77 -4.61 -0.50 -11.88
N VAL A 78 -4.08 0.56 -11.26
CA VAL A 78 -2.93 1.31 -11.79
C VAL A 78 -1.68 0.45 -11.88
N VAL A 79 -1.33 -0.26 -10.80
CA VAL A 79 -0.11 -1.10 -10.75
C VAL A 79 -0.21 -2.25 -11.75
N THR A 80 -1.39 -2.87 -11.92
CA THR A 80 -1.60 -3.92 -12.92
C THR A 80 -1.45 -3.38 -14.34
N ALA A 81 -2.03 -2.21 -14.63
CA ALA A 81 -1.88 -1.59 -15.95
C ALA A 81 -0.41 -1.26 -16.25
N GLN A 82 0.34 -0.73 -15.27
CA GLN A 82 1.76 -0.45 -15.41
C GLN A 82 2.59 -1.73 -15.57
N GLN A 83 2.23 -2.80 -14.86
CA GLN A 83 2.90 -4.09 -14.98
C GLN A 83 2.76 -4.69 -16.38
N ILE A 84 1.59 -4.58 -16.98
CA ILE A 84 1.34 -5.08 -18.33
C ILE A 84 2.02 -4.20 -19.40
N GLY A 85 1.95 -2.87 -19.23
CA GLY A 85 2.39 -1.92 -20.24
C GLY A 85 3.85 -1.46 -20.15
N ILE A 86 4.44 -1.45 -18.95
CA ILE A 86 5.70 -0.77 -18.69
C ILE A 86 6.74 -1.68 -18.03
N TRP A 87 6.38 -2.31 -16.93
CA TRP A 87 7.38 -3.00 -16.10
C TRP A 87 7.67 -4.43 -16.53
N ALA A 88 6.63 -5.23 -16.75
CA ALA A 88 6.68 -6.65 -17.16
C ALA A 88 7.68 -7.50 -16.34
N THR A 89 7.92 -7.15 -15.07
CA THR A 89 8.90 -7.80 -14.20
C THR A 89 8.25 -8.73 -13.17
N PRO A 90 8.93 -9.80 -12.74
CA PRO A 90 8.40 -10.68 -11.69
C PRO A 90 8.08 -9.92 -10.39
N LEU A 91 8.90 -8.93 -10.01
CA LEU A 91 8.71 -8.14 -8.81
C LEU A 91 7.45 -7.28 -8.86
N GLY A 92 7.09 -6.77 -10.04
CA GLY A 92 5.83 -6.05 -10.23
C GLY A 92 4.61 -6.94 -9.96
N TRP A 93 4.62 -8.19 -10.39
CA TRP A 93 3.57 -9.16 -10.09
C TRP A 93 3.48 -9.50 -8.60
N VAL A 94 4.61 -9.61 -7.91
CA VAL A 94 4.64 -9.76 -6.44
C VAL A 94 3.97 -8.57 -5.77
N THR A 95 4.24 -7.35 -6.25
CA THR A 95 3.60 -6.14 -5.73
C THR A 95 2.09 -6.17 -5.91
N VAL A 96 1.59 -6.53 -7.09
CA VAL A 96 0.15 -6.70 -7.37
C VAL A 96 -0.46 -7.72 -6.40
N ALA A 97 0.18 -8.87 -6.22
CA ALA A 97 -0.30 -9.92 -5.32
C ALA A 97 -0.38 -9.44 -3.86
N VAL A 98 0.62 -8.71 -3.38
CA VAL A 98 0.64 -8.15 -2.02
C VAL A 98 -0.51 -7.16 -1.82
N PHE A 99 -0.73 -6.24 -2.76
CA PHE A 99 -1.87 -5.30 -2.67
C PHE A 99 -3.21 -6.02 -2.70
N LEU A 100 -3.35 -7.05 -3.53
CA LEU A 100 -4.56 -7.86 -3.59
C LEU A 100 -4.84 -8.56 -2.24
N LEU A 101 -3.83 -9.19 -1.65
CA LEU A 101 -3.95 -9.86 -0.34
C LEU A 101 -4.35 -8.88 0.76
N ILE A 102 -3.74 -7.69 0.80
CA ILE A 102 -4.08 -6.64 1.76
C ILE A 102 -5.54 -6.20 1.57
N THR A 103 -5.98 -6.01 0.32
CA THR A 103 -7.36 -5.62 0.01
C THR A 103 -8.35 -6.69 0.46
N VAL A 104 -8.09 -7.96 0.17
CA VAL A 104 -8.92 -9.09 0.62
C VAL A 104 -9.01 -9.12 2.13
N ALA A 105 -7.90 -8.91 2.85
CA ALA A 105 -7.90 -8.85 4.31
C ALA A 105 -8.79 -7.72 4.84
N TYR A 106 -8.73 -6.52 4.25
CA TYR A 106 -9.61 -5.40 4.65
C TYR A 106 -11.08 -5.67 4.33
N VAL A 107 -11.39 -6.25 3.18
CA VAL A 107 -12.75 -6.66 2.81
C VAL A 107 -13.27 -7.70 3.80
N ALA A 108 -12.46 -8.70 4.14
CA ALA A 108 -12.82 -9.71 5.12
C ALA A 108 -13.12 -9.07 6.50
N LEU A 109 -12.29 -8.14 6.96
CA LEU A 109 -12.53 -7.42 8.22
C LEU A 109 -13.80 -6.58 8.20
N LEU A 110 -14.20 -6.05 7.03
CA LEU A 110 -15.43 -5.26 6.90
C LEU A 110 -16.70 -6.11 6.93
N TYR A 111 -16.67 -7.27 6.29
CA TYR A 111 -17.86 -8.08 6.01
C TYR A 111 -17.98 -9.34 6.84
N LEU A 112 -16.89 -9.86 7.43
CA LEU A 112 -17.01 -10.97 8.37
C LEU A 112 -17.78 -10.53 9.63
N PRO A 113 -18.81 -11.28 10.01
CA PRO A 113 -19.53 -11.00 11.25
C PRO A 113 -18.52 -11.01 12.39
N LYS A 114 -18.52 -9.93 13.15
CA LYS A 114 -17.63 -9.72 14.29
C LYS A 114 -17.43 -11.02 15.05
N TRP A 115 -16.22 -11.54 15.03
CA TRP A 115 -15.76 -12.33 16.15
C TRP A 115 -15.95 -11.44 17.38
N ARG A 116 -17.03 -11.68 18.12
CA ARG A 116 -17.21 -11.10 19.44
C ARG A 116 -16.04 -11.62 20.27
N ILE A 117 -14.96 -10.88 20.33
CA ILE A 117 -14.04 -10.97 21.44
C ILE A 117 -14.93 -10.59 22.61
N ARG A 118 -15.51 -11.58 23.30
CA ARG A 118 -16.06 -11.41 24.63
C ARG A 118 -14.84 -11.01 25.46
N VAL A 119 -14.70 -9.73 25.70
CA VAL A 119 -13.86 -9.27 26.80
C VAL A 119 -14.55 -9.86 28.03
N PRO A 120 -13.93 -10.79 28.76
CA PRO A 120 -14.49 -11.24 30.03
C PRO A 120 -14.60 -10.01 30.93
N ALA A 121 -15.78 -9.85 31.49
CA ALA A 121 -16.04 -8.79 32.43
C ALA A 121 -15.09 -8.88 33.64
#